data_48dd7d4ba26fc9d541b61c60a1dfe1df
#
_entry.id   48dd7d4ba26fc9d541b61c60a1dfe1df
#
_cell.length_a   1.000
_cell.length_b   1.000
_cell.length_c   1.000
_cell.angle_alpha   90.00
_cell.angle_beta   90.00
_cell.angle_gamma   90.00
#
_symmetry.space_group_name_H-M   'P 1'
#
loop_
_entity.id
_entity.type
_entity.pdbx_description
1 polymer ?
#
loop_
_entity_poly.entity_id
_entity_poly.type
_entity_poly.pdbx_seq_one_letter_code
_entity_poly.pdbx_strand_id
1 'polypeptide(L)'
;MCIRDRSKNFQPTNLEVTKININNNADNVIPAMAEATFNIRFNNKHLSNSIKNRLNKIFKKITKKNKSKFKIDYRVSGEAFLTRPNETTYMIQNVIKKITKIKPKLSTTGGTSDLRFIRKISPGLEFGLVGKTMHKVDEAVSLKDLKNLKKIYENILINYFK
;
A
#
# COMPACT_ATOMS: atom_id res chain seq x y z
N MET A 1 5.81 -13.60 4.92
CA MET A 1 6.70 -14.22 3.89
C MET A 1 7.12 -13.13 2.92
N CYS A 2 8.40 -12.83 2.84
CA CYS A 2 8.93 -11.81 1.94
C CYS A 2 9.49 -12.48 0.68
N ILE A 3 9.06 -12.06 -0.51
CA ILE A 3 9.61 -12.54 -1.78
C ILE A 3 10.82 -11.66 -2.10
N ARG A 4 11.97 -12.27 -2.45
CA ARG A 4 13.19 -11.50 -2.82
C ARG A 4 13.07 -10.91 -4.23
N ASP A 5 12.14 -9.96 -4.40
CA ASP A 5 11.81 -9.34 -5.70
C ASP A 5 11.91 -7.82 -5.70
N ARG A 6 12.68 -7.25 -4.75
CA ARG A 6 12.88 -5.79 -4.64
C ARG A 6 13.17 -5.16 -6.01
N SER A 7 12.54 -4.04 -6.30
CA SER A 7 12.85 -3.19 -7.43
C SER A 7 13.49 -1.87 -6.96
N LYS A 8 13.99 -1.06 -7.91
CA LYS A 8 14.64 0.23 -7.60
C LYS A 8 13.73 1.15 -6.76
N ASN A 9 12.43 1.15 -7.05
CA ASN A 9 11.47 2.10 -6.49
C ASN A 9 10.47 1.46 -5.52
N PHE A 10 10.48 0.13 -5.34
CA PHE A 10 9.50 -0.57 -4.53
C PHE A 10 10.15 -1.53 -3.55
N GLN A 11 9.49 -1.69 -2.41
CA GLN A 11 9.80 -2.73 -1.45
C GLN A 11 9.52 -4.12 -2.04
N PRO A 12 10.11 -5.19 -1.49
CA PRO A 12 9.79 -6.54 -1.88
C PRO A 12 8.31 -6.85 -1.66
N THR A 13 7.77 -7.75 -2.47
CA THR A 13 6.43 -8.30 -2.25
C THR A 13 6.38 -9.03 -0.91
N ASN A 14 5.40 -8.70 -0.10
CA ASN A 14 5.19 -9.30 1.22
C ASN A 14 3.79 -9.89 1.35
N LEU A 15 3.70 -11.05 2.00
CA LEU A 15 2.45 -11.71 2.37
C LEU A 15 2.41 -11.86 3.90
N GLU A 16 1.34 -11.38 4.51
CA GLU A 16 1.10 -11.45 5.95
C GLU A 16 -0.26 -12.08 6.21
N VAL A 17 -0.29 -13.07 7.07
CA VAL A 17 -1.53 -13.66 7.59
C VAL A 17 -2.04 -12.72 8.68
N THR A 18 -3.26 -12.18 8.50
CA THR A 18 -3.84 -11.19 9.40
C THR A 18 -4.91 -11.76 10.31
N LYS A 19 -5.46 -12.93 9.97
CA LYS A 19 -6.46 -13.62 10.79
C LYS A 19 -6.40 -15.12 10.52
N ILE A 20 -6.56 -15.91 11.57
CA ILE A 20 -6.80 -17.35 11.50
C ILE A 20 -8.00 -17.64 12.39
N ASN A 21 -8.96 -18.37 11.87
CA ASN A 21 -10.14 -18.81 12.60
C ASN A 21 -10.34 -20.31 12.43
N ILE A 22 -10.50 -21.01 13.56
CA ILE A 22 -10.75 -22.44 13.60
C ILE A 22 -11.89 -22.67 14.59
N ASN A 23 -13.08 -22.91 14.07
CA ASN A 23 -14.24 -23.22 14.89
C ASN A 23 -14.20 -24.71 15.28
N ASN A 24 -13.61 -25.00 16.42
CA ASN A 24 -13.60 -26.33 17.02
C ASN A 24 -13.77 -26.19 18.53
N ASN A 25 -14.81 -26.77 19.08
CA ASN A 25 -15.12 -26.73 20.50
C ASN A 25 -14.76 -28.05 21.21
N ALA A 26 -14.16 -29.01 20.49
CA ALA A 26 -13.81 -30.32 21.03
C ALA A 26 -12.28 -30.47 21.04
N ASP A 27 -11.71 -30.78 22.20
CA ASP A 27 -10.26 -30.90 22.40
C ASP A 27 -9.65 -32.14 21.74
N ASN A 28 -10.46 -33.14 21.47
CA ASN A 28 -10.04 -34.44 20.95
C ASN A 28 -10.45 -34.69 19.49
N VAL A 29 -10.90 -33.68 18.78
CA VAL A 29 -11.35 -33.78 17.36
C VAL A 29 -10.56 -32.82 16.48
N ILE A 30 -10.03 -33.34 15.38
CA ILE A 30 -9.36 -32.51 14.36
C ILE A 30 -10.43 -31.64 13.65
N PRO A 31 -10.21 -30.31 13.54
CA PRO A 31 -11.16 -29.43 12.86
C PRO A 31 -11.41 -29.83 11.42
N ALA A 32 -12.65 -29.84 10.99
CA ALA A 32 -13.01 -30.08 9.59
C ALA A 32 -12.65 -28.90 8.66
N MET A 33 -12.58 -27.68 9.20
CA MET A 33 -12.34 -26.46 8.45
C MET A 33 -11.47 -25.48 9.26
N ALA A 34 -10.58 -24.79 8.55
CA ALA A 34 -9.87 -23.63 9.06
C ALA A 34 -9.96 -22.49 8.03
N GLU A 35 -10.15 -21.28 8.51
CA GLU A 35 -10.17 -20.07 7.69
C GLU A 35 -8.97 -19.19 8.01
N ALA A 36 -8.35 -18.61 6.98
CA ALA A 36 -7.30 -17.63 7.17
C ALA A 36 -7.51 -16.44 6.23
N THR A 37 -7.30 -15.25 6.76
CA THR A 37 -7.21 -14.02 5.96
C THR A 37 -5.76 -13.63 5.86
N PHE A 38 -5.31 -13.28 4.66
CA PHE A 38 -3.96 -12.78 4.43
C PHE A 38 -3.98 -11.55 3.53
N ASN A 39 -3.03 -10.68 3.72
CA ASN A 39 -2.81 -9.49 2.89
C ASN A 39 -1.53 -9.66 2.08
N ILE A 40 -1.55 -9.24 0.81
CA ILE A 40 -0.38 -9.23 -0.04
C ILE A 40 -0.15 -7.82 -0.56
N ARG A 41 0.99 -7.24 -0.20
CA ARG A 41 1.51 -6.01 -0.79
C ARG A 41 2.56 -6.40 -1.83
N PHE A 42 2.30 -6.08 -3.08
CA PHE A 42 3.17 -6.47 -4.18
C PHE A 42 3.71 -5.25 -4.94
N ASN A 43 4.86 -5.41 -5.52
CA ASN A 43 5.54 -4.39 -6.29
C ASN A 43 5.23 -4.47 -7.80
N ASN A 44 5.82 -3.58 -8.57
CA ASN A 44 5.62 -3.46 -10.02
C ASN A 44 6.19 -4.61 -10.88
N LYS A 45 6.80 -5.63 -10.27
CA LYS A 45 7.24 -6.86 -10.97
C LYS A 45 6.12 -7.89 -11.10
N HIS A 46 4.99 -7.66 -10.43
CA HIS A 46 3.85 -8.56 -10.40
C HIS A 46 2.56 -7.84 -10.80
N LEU A 47 1.68 -8.59 -11.41
CA LEU A 47 0.27 -8.23 -11.58
C LEU A 47 -0.57 -9.06 -10.61
N SER A 48 -1.69 -8.52 -10.15
CA SER A 48 -2.59 -9.23 -9.25
C SER A 48 -2.99 -10.61 -9.78
N ASN A 49 -3.26 -10.73 -11.08
CA ASN A 49 -3.61 -12.01 -11.71
C ASN A 49 -2.46 -13.02 -11.67
N SER A 50 -1.19 -12.59 -11.81
CA SER A 50 -0.05 -13.50 -11.70
C SER A 50 0.11 -14.06 -10.29
N ILE A 51 -0.14 -13.22 -9.28
CA ILE A 51 -0.13 -13.63 -7.87
C ILE A 51 -1.27 -14.61 -7.57
N LYS A 52 -2.49 -14.31 -8.02
CA LYS A 52 -3.65 -15.22 -7.88
C LYS A 52 -3.36 -16.60 -8.48
N ASN A 53 -2.85 -16.63 -9.71
CA ASN A 53 -2.51 -17.87 -10.40
C ASN A 53 -1.44 -18.66 -9.65
N ARG A 54 -0.41 -17.99 -9.15
CA ARG A 54 0.65 -18.62 -8.34
C ARG A 54 0.10 -19.21 -7.05
N LEU A 55 -0.73 -18.48 -6.32
CA LEU A 55 -1.37 -18.96 -5.11
C LEU A 55 -2.26 -20.16 -5.38
N ASN A 56 -3.12 -20.07 -6.38
CA ASN A 56 -4.00 -21.20 -6.76
C ASN A 56 -3.19 -22.48 -7.10
N LYS A 57 -2.06 -22.33 -7.82
CA LYS A 57 -1.17 -23.46 -8.10
C LYS A 57 -0.60 -24.07 -6.82
N ILE A 58 -0.16 -23.24 -5.88
CA ILE A 58 0.38 -23.67 -4.59
C ILE A 58 -0.69 -24.41 -3.78
N PHE A 59 -1.86 -23.82 -3.62
CA PHE A 59 -2.96 -24.42 -2.87
C PHE A 59 -3.43 -25.73 -3.50
N LYS A 60 -3.59 -25.79 -4.83
CA LYS A 60 -3.92 -27.04 -5.54
C LYS A 60 -2.90 -28.15 -5.28
N LYS A 61 -1.58 -27.80 -5.29
CA LYS A 61 -0.52 -28.77 -5.01
C LYS A 61 -0.61 -29.31 -3.58
N ILE A 62 -0.82 -28.42 -2.60
CA ILE A 62 -0.89 -28.81 -1.18
C ILE A 62 -2.12 -29.64 -0.90
N THR A 63 -3.30 -29.23 -1.39
CA THR A 63 -4.55 -29.93 -1.14
C THR A 63 -4.59 -31.30 -1.82
N LYS A 64 -4.01 -31.42 -3.01
CA LYS A 64 -3.86 -32.72 -3.67
C LYS A 64 -3.01 -33.69 -2.82
N LYS A 65 -1.88 -33.21 -2.27
CA LYS A 65 -1.01 -34.02 -1.39
C LYS A 65 -1.72 -34.47 -0.12
N ASN A 66 -2.53 -33.59 0.47
CA ASN A 66 -3.18 -33.83 1.76
C ASN A 66 -4.64 -34.34 1.63
N LYS A 67 -5.10 -34.69 0.44
CA LYS A 67 -6.48 -35.12 0.16
C LYS A 67 -7.54 -34.16 0.74
N SER A 68 -7.24 -32.85 0.75
CA SER A 68 -8.13 -31.80 1.28
C SER A 68 -8.69 -30.93 0.16
N LYS A 69 -9.60 -30.01 0.50
CA LYS A 69 -10.18 -29.04 -0.43
C LYS A 69 -9.84 -27.63 0.04
N PHE A 70 -9.88 -26.67 -0.85
CA PHE A 70 -9.77 -25.27 -0.50
C PHE A 70 -10.72 -24.40 -1.33
N LYS A 71 -11.13 -23.29 -0.75
CA LYS A 71 -11.76 -22.16 -1.43
C LYS A 71 -10.93 -20.92 -1.12
N ILE A 72 -10.73 -20.04 -2.08
CA ILE A 72 -10.03 -18.79 -1.88
C ILE A 72 -10.76 -17.67 -2.60
N ASP A 73 -11.08 -16.61 -1.87
CA ASP A 73 -11.74 -15.43 -2.38
C ASP A 73 -10.71 -14.29 -2.44
N TYR A 74 -10.66 -13.56 -3.56
CA TYR A 74 -9.68 -12.52 -3.79
C TYR A 74 -10.34 -11.14 -3.87
N ARG A 75 -9.85 -10.21 -3.07
CA ARG A 75 -10.16 -8.79 -3.19
C ARG A 75 -8.91 -8.03 -3.62
N VAL A 76 -8.94 -7.35 -4.76
CA VAL A 76 -7.81 -6.55 -5.28
C VAL A 76 -8.13 -5.08 -5.10
N SER A 77 -7.33 -4.37 -4.31
CA SER A 77 -7.48 -2.93 -4.10
C SER A 77 -6.89 -2.11 -5.24
N GLY A 78 -5.89 -2.65 -5.95
CA GLY A 78 -5.27 -2.01 -7.10
C GLY A 78 -3.95 -2.67 -7.49
N GLU A 79 -3.45 -2.29 -8.66
CA GLU A 79 -2.13 -2.68 -9.16
C GLU A 79 -1.06 -1.71 -8.66
N ALA A 80 0.17 -2.19 -8.52
CA ALA A 80 1.31 -1.31 -8.24
C ALA A 80 1.52 -0.34 -9.41
N PHE A 81 1.83 0.92 -9.10
CA PHE A 81 2.08 1.95 -10.11
C PHE A 81 3.22 2.88 -9.70
N LEU A 82 3.82 3.51 -10.69
CA LEU A 82 4.83 4.53 -10.52
C LEU A 82 4.51 5.72 -11.42
N THR A 83 4.34 6.89 -10.83
CA THR A 83 4.25 8.16 -11.55
C THR A 83 5.66 8.72 -11.73
N ARG A 84 6.02 9.07 -12.96
CA ARG A 84 7.31 9.72 -13.23
C ARG A 84 7.26 11.17 -12.76
N PRO A 85 8.29 11.67 -12.06
CA PRO A 85 8.39 13.09 -11.72
C PRO A 85 8.34 13.97 -12.98
N ASN A 86 7.65 15.09 -12.87
CA ASN A 86 7.53 16.11 -13.91
C ASN A 86 7.78 17.51 -13.32
N GLU A 87 7.65 18.57 -14.11
CA GLU A 87 7.84 19.96 -13.68
C GLU A 87 7.00 20.30 -12.45
N THR A 88 5.71 19.93 -12.44
CA THR A 88 4.82 20.13 -11.30
C THR A 88 5.35 19.44 -10.04
N THR A 89 5.89 18.22 -10.18
CA THR A 89 6.50 17.48 -9.05
C THR A 89 7.66 18.27 -8.44
N TYR A 90 8.53 18.82 -9.28
CA TYR A 90 9.70 19.59 -8.81
C TYR A 90 9.29 20.96 -8.26
N MET A 91 8.29 21.61 -8.84
CA MET A 91 7.70 22.85 -8.29
C MET A 91 7.18 22.59 -6.88
N ILE A 92 6.39 21.54 -6.66
CA ILE A 92 5.86 21.17 -5.35
C ILE A 92 6.99 20.87 -4.35
N GLN A 93 8.03 20.11 -4.75
CA GLN A 93 9.20 19.88 -3.88
C GLN A 93 9.87 21.20 -3.45
N ASN A 94 9.98 22.15 -4.36
CA ASN A 94 10.58 23.45 -4.07
C ASN A 94 9.73 24.28 -3.12
N VAL A 95 8.41 24.29 -3.29
CA VAL A 95 7.46 24.95 -2.37
C VAL A 95 7.59 24.37 -0.95
N ILE A 96 7.58 23.04 -0.83
CA ILE A 96 7.72 22.35 0.45
C ILE A 96 9.04 22.73 1.10
N LYS A 97 10.15 22.65 0.34
CA LYS A 97 11.48 23.02 0.84
C LYS A 97 11.54 24.46 1.32
N LYS A 98 10.94 25.39 0.58
CA LYS A 98 10.92 26.83 0.94
C LYS A 98 10.24 27.07 2.29
N ILE A 99 9.12 26.38 2.55
CA ILE A 99 8.31 26.58 3.77
C ILE A 99 8.86 25.79 4.96
N THR A 100 9.21 24.52 4.75
CA THR A 100 9.61 23.62 5.84
C THR A 100 11.13 23.60 6.07
N LYS A 101 11.94 24.12 5.14
CA LYS A 101 13.40 23.99 5.06
C LYS A 101 13.88 22.53 4.83
N ILE A 102 12.97 21.61 4.60
CA ILE A 102 13.25 20.18 4.34
C ILE A 102 12.92 19.87 2.88
N LYS A 103 13.88 19.30 2.14
CA LYS A 103 13.63 18.79 0.79
C LYS A 103 12.94 17.42 0.90
N PRO A 104 11.67 17.27 0.47
CA PRO A 104 10.98 16.00 0.55
C PRO A 104 11.60 15.00 -0.44
N LYS A 105 11.64 13.73 -0.04
CA LYS A 105 12.06 12.63 -0.92
C LYS A 105 10.84 12.11 -1.67
N LEU A 106 11.00 11.85 -2.96
CA LEU A 106 10.01 11.10 -3.73
C LEU A 106 10.10 9.62 -3.38
N SER A 107 8.98 9.03 -3.07
CA SER A 107 8.90 7.66 -2.53
C SER A 107 7.66 6.95 -3.06
N THR A 108 7.71 5.64 -3.10
CA THR A 108 6.56 4.76 -3.32
C THR A 108 6.15 4.05 -2.04
N THR A 109 6.75 4.44 -0.90
CA THR A 109 6.37 3.94 0.42
C THR A 109 5.23 4.77 0.97
N GLY A 110 4.25 4.14 1.57
CA GLY A 110 3.11 4.84 2.16
C GLY A 110 1.81 4.08 1.96
N GLY A 111 0.72 4.71 2.39
CA GLY A 111 -0.62 4.21 2.19
C GLY A 111 -1.05 4.23 0.72
N THR A 112 -2.12 3.56 0.43
CA THR A 112 -2.75 3.61 -0.89
C THR A 112 -3.83 4.68 -0.86
N SER A 113 -3.79 5.62 -1.80
CA SER A 113 -4.78 6.68 -1.93
C SER A 113 -5.52 6.61 -3.27
N ASP A 114 -6.33 7.62 -3.51
CA ASP A 114 -7.12 7.78 -4.74
C ASP A 114 -6.26 8.07 -5.98
N LEU A 115 -4.98 8.41 -5.80
CA LEU A 115 -4.06 8.59 -6.93
C LEU A 115 -3.98 7.34 -7.82
N ARG A 116 -4.17 6.13 -7.26
CA ARG A 116 -4.25 4.88 -8.05
C ARG A 116 -5.34 4.91 -9.13
N PHE A 117 -6.39 5.70 -8.95
CA PHE A 117 -7.46 5.89 -9.92
C PHE A 117 -7.20 7.12 -10.80
N ILE A 118 -6.87 8.26 -10.18
CA ILE A 118 -6.64 9.56 -10.84
C ILE A 118 -5.50 9.48 -11.87
N ARG A 119 -4.45 8.71 -11.60
CA ARG A 119 -3.31 8.53 -12.52
C ARG A 119 -3.66 8.02 -13.91
N LYS A 120 -4.87 7.51 -14.11
CA LYS A 120 -5.36 7.05 -15.42
C LYS A 120 -5.73 8.20 -16.33
N ILE A 121 -6.02 9.36 -15.76
CA ILE A 121 -6.51 10.54 -16.47
C ILE A 121 -5.58 11.75 -16.29
N SER A 122 -4.78 11.77 -15.22
CA SER A 122 -3.85 12.87 -14.94
C SER A 122 -2.60 12.37 -14.20
N PRO A 123 -1.41 12.90 -14.48
CA PRO A 123 -0.26 12.69 -13.61
C PRO A 123 -0.53 13.30 -12.24
N GLY A 124 0.03 12.71 -11.18
CA GLY A 124 -0.19 13.20 -9.83
C GLY A 124 0.83 12.67 -8.84
N LEU A 125 0.84 13.29 -7.68
CA LEU A 125 1.59 12.87 -6.50
C LEU A 125 0.74 13.04 -5.24
N GLU A 126 1.12 12.38 -4.19
CA GLU A 126 0.48 12.47 -2.89
C GLU A 126 1.37 13.24 -1.93
N PHE A 127 0.78 14.19 -1.24
CA PHE A 127 1.41 14.95 -0.19
C PHE A 127 0.38 15.35 0.85
N GLY A 128 0.72 15.20 2.13
CA GLY A 128 -0.20 15.51 3.23
C GLY A 128 0.52 15.71 4.55
N LEU A 129 -0.23 15.56 5.64
CA LEU A 129 0.26 15.72 7.00
C LEU A 129 1.31 14.66 7.37
N VAL A 130 2.15 15.01 8.34
CA VAL A 130 3.13 14.09 8.92
C VAL A 130 2.40 13.08 9.81
N GLY A 131 2.35 11.83 9.37
CA GLY A 131 1.58 10.75 10.01
C GLY A 131 2.34 10.02 11.12
N LYS A 132 2.98 10.71 12.08
CA LYS A 132 3.75 10.06 13.16
C LYS A 132 2.92 9.12 14.04
N THR A 133 1.66 9.49 14.29
CA THR A 133 0.72 8.74 15.13
C THR A 133 -0.43 8.15 14.35
N MET A 134 -0.36 8.15 13.02
CA MET A 134 -1.40 7.62 12.14
C MET A 134 -1.74 6.16 12.49
N HIS A 135 -3.03 5.90 12.66
CA HIS A 135 -3.59 4.60 13.08
C HIS A 135 -3.19 4.13 14.50
N LYS A 136 -2.71 5.03 15.35
CA LYS A 136 -2.42 4.74 16.77
C LYS A 136 -3.54 5.27 17.66
N VAL A 137 -3.58 4.75 18.90
CA VAL A 137 -4.38 5.36 19.96
C VAL A 137 -3.85 6.81 20.16
N ASP A 138 -4.76 7.76 20.37
CA ASP A 138 -4.46 9.19 20.48
C ASP A 138 -3.78 9.77 19.23
N GLU A 139 -4.30 9.42 18.05
CA GLU A 139 -3.84 9.97 16.78
C GLU A 139 -3.91 11.51 16.81
N ALA A 140 -2.78 12.14 16.54
CA ALA A 140 -2.65 13.59 16.64
C ALA A 140 -1.72 14.16 15.56
N VAL A 141 -1.90 15.44 15.26
CA VAL A 141 -1.02 16.23 14.39
C VAL A 141 -0.65 17.54 15.08
N SER A 142 0.58 18.02 14.86
CA SER A 142 0.99 19.31 15.41
C SER A 142 0.29 20.47 14.69
N LEU A 143 -0.12 21.49 15.46
CA LEU A 143 -0.70 22.71 14.87
C LEU A 143 0.29 23.43 13.92
N LYS A 144 1.60 23.29 14.15
CA LYS A 144 2.65 23.80 13.29
C LYS A 144 2.62 23.10 11.92
N ASP A 145 2.48 21.77 11.91
CA ASP A 145 2.43 21.00 10.65
C ASP A 145 1.15 21.31 9.87
N LEU A 146 0.03 21.47 10.55
CA LEU A 146 -1.23 21.90 9.94
C LEU A 146 -1.13 23.30 9.29
N LYS A 147 -0.57 24.27 10.02
CA LYS A 147 -0.33 25.63 9.49
C LYS A 147 0.64 25.62 8.31
N ASN A 148 1.70 24.81 8.37
CA ASN A 148 2.63 24.66 7.25
C ASN A 148 1.96 24.02 6.05
N LEU A 149 1.15 22.99 6.23
CA LEU A 149 0.42 22.34 5.15
C LEU A 149 -0.49 23.31 4.41
N LYS A 150 -1.26 24.14 5.15
CA LYS A 150 -2.07 25.20 4.55
C LYS A 150 -1.22 26.13 3.66
N LYS A 151 -0.11 26.66 4.20
CA LYS A 151 0.79 27.54 3.44
C LYS A 151 1.38 26.86 2.20
N ILE A 152 1.69 25.56 2.30
CA ILE A 152 2.21 24.78 1.17
C ILE A 152 1.17 24.70 0.07
N TYR A 153 -0.08 24.34 0.37
CA TYR A 153 -1.15 24.25 -0.64
C TYR A 153 -1.46 25.62 -1.28
N GLU A 154 -1.53 26.68 -0.49
CA GLU A 154 -1.70 28.05 -1.01
C GLU A 154 -0.58 28.41 -2.02
N ASN A 155 0.67 28.13 -1.67
CA ASN A 155 1.80 28.42 -2.56
C ASN A 155 1.83 27.50 -3.78
N ILE A 156 1.42 26.24 -3.68
CA ILE A 156 1.28 25.33 -4.84
C ILE A 156 0.28 25.92 -5.83
N LEU A 157 -0.91 26.30 -5.37
CA LEU A 157 -1.94 26.90 -6.23
C LEU A 157 -1.45 28.18 -6.90
N ILE A 158 -0.85 29.11 -6.14
CA ILE A 158 -0.28 30.34 -6.69
C ILE A 158 0.77 30.08 -7.77
N ASN A 159 1.65 29.08 -7.59
CA ASN A 159 2.70 28.79 -8.56
C ASN A 159 2.21 27.95 -9.75
N TYR A 160 1.11 27.23 -9.59
CA TYR A 160 0.54 26.42 -10.66
C TYR A 160 -0.30 27.23 -11.65
N PHE A 161 -0.99 28.27 -11.16
CA PHE A 161 -1.87 29.12 -11.98
C PHE A 161 -1.23 30.44 -12.43
N LYS A 162 0.07 30.61 -12.24
CA LYS A 162 0.86 31.70 -12.85
C LYS A 162 1.28 31.33 -14.27
#